data_34d0a9307e2a3590082fdf8bc0b25834
#
_entry.id   34d0a9307e2a3590082fdf8bc0b25834
#
_cell.length_a   1.000
_cell.length_b   1.000
_cell.length_c   1.000
_cell.angle_alpha   90.00
_cell.angle_beta   90.00
_cell.angle_gamma   90.00
#
_symmetry.space_group_name_H-M   'P 1'
#
loop_
_entity.id
_entity.type
_entity.pdbx_description
1 polymer ?
#
loop_
_entity_poly.entity_id
_entity_poly.type
_entity_poly.pdbx_seq_one_letter_code
_entity_poly.pdbx_strand_id
1 'polypeptide(L)'
;MTAKSMEELVALCKRRGFIFQANEIYGGLQGLYDYGPLGVELKNNLKASWWSSMVYERDDVEGIDASILTSQDVLGQSGHEDTFSDPLIDCKDCKARWREDEIKGKNCPSCGSPNLTEPRPFNLMFKTSLGPIDDGSSFAYLRPETAQNIFTNFKNVLDSSPHHLPFGIAQIGKAFRNEITPRNFIFRVREFEQMELEFFVQKGSDDEWHKKWTDLRVQWWLDQGINEDNIELLYVTGNELAHYSKATVDIMYKFPHGLEELEGIANRTDFDLGSHTKFQEDLNINSTVKQNTKSKSRLAIQDKNNNWEIPYVIEPSAGVDRGVLAVLNEAYREEIVDNGKKRVVLSFKPHLAPIKAAVIPLKRNDENLVETASKLKLELQKTKLGRVILENTGNIGKSYRKH
;
A
#
# COMPACT_ATOMS: atom_id res chain seq x y z
N MET A 1 5.50 -6.14 -23.37
CA MET A 1 6.88 -5.86 -22.87
C MET A 1 6.74 -4.74 -21.85
N THR A 2 7.19 -4.96 -20.64
CA THR A 2 7.26 -3.98 -19.55
C THR A 2 8.36 -2.93 -19.83
N ALA A 3 8.45 -1.88 -19.01
CA ALA A 3 9.54 -0.90 -19.10
C ALA A 3 10.92 -1.61 -18.93
N LYS A 4 11.92 -1.15 -19.65
CA LYS A 4 13.26 -1.79 -19.63
C LYS A 4 14.09 -1.36 -18.43
N SER A 5 13.79 -0.21 -17.87
CA SER A 5 14.44 0.31 -16.68
C SER A 5 13.52 1.22 -15.87
N MET A 6 13.90 1.46 -14.61
CA MET A 6 13.20 2.37 -13.73
C MET A 6 13.27 3.83 -14.26
N GLU A 7 14.40 4.22 -14.86
CA GLU A 7 14.61 5.56 -15.40
C GLU A 7 13.64 5.87 -16.54
N GLU A 8 13.36 4.90 -17.42
CA GLU A 8 12.36 5.06 -18.49
C GLU A 8 10.97 5.29 -17.93
N LEU A 9 10.58 4.52 -16.89
CA LEU A 9 9.28 4.63 -16.25
C LEU A 9 9.14 5.96 -15.48
N VAL A 10 10.16 6.37 -14.74
CA VAL A 10 10.21 7.67 -14.03
C VAL A 10 10.10 8.84 -15.01
N ALA A 11 10.88 8.81 -16.10
CA ALA A 11 10.83 9.85 -17.14
C ALA A 11 9.43 9.93 -17.80
N LEU A 12 8.78 8.78 -18.03
CA LEU A 12 7.41 8.74 -18.54
C LEU A 12 6.43 9.36 -17.53
N CYS A 13 6.50 8.95 -16.27
CA CYS A 13 5.63 9.45 -15.20
C CYS A 13 5.71 10.97 -15.08
N LYS A 14 6.92 11.52 -15.03
CA LYS A 14 7.13 12.98 -14.95
C LYS A 14 6.58 13.70 -16.19
N ARG A 15 6.94 13.24 -17.39
CA ARG A 15 6.52 13.84 -18.64
C ARG A 15 5.01 13.81 -18.86
N ARG A 16 4.33 12.77 -18.39
CA ARG A 16 2.89 12.55 -18.60
C ARG A 16 2.03 13.04 -17.43
N GLY A 17 2.63 13.52 -16.35
CA GLY A 17 1.89 14.04 -15.20
C GLY A 17 1.29 12.94 -14.32
N PHE A 18 2.00 11.82 -14.16
CA PHE A 18 1.63 10.78 -13.20
C PHE A 18 2.22 11.05 -11.82
N ILE A 19 3.52 11.24 -11.72
CA ILE A 19 4.22 11.34 -10.43
C ILE A 19 5.35 12.35 -10.57
N PHE A 20 5.50 13.22 -9.54
CA PHE A 20 6.52 14.23 -9.43
C PHE A 20 7.31 14.06 -8.13
N GLN A 21 8.53 14.55 -8.09
CA GLN A 21 9.26 14.68 -6.83
C GLN A 21 8.58 15.75 -5.96
N ALA A 22 8.24 15.42 -4.71
CA ALA A 22 7.66 16.41 -3.81
C ALA A 22 8.63 17.56 -3.53
N ASN A 23 8.11 18.78 -3.47
CA ASN A 23 8.89 20.00 -3.23
C ASN A 23 10.03 20.26 -4.24
N GLU A 24 9.87 19.83 -5.49
CA GLU A 24 10.91 19.88 -6.52
C GLU A 24 11.47 21.33 -6.73
N ILE A 25 10.62 22.34 -6.59
CA ILE A 25 11.03 23.77 -6.74
C ILE A 25 12.03 24.21 -5.66
N TYR A 26 12.18 23.47 -4.57
CA TYR A 26 13.16 23.70 -3.51
C TYR A 26 14.24 22.61 -3.45
N GLY A 27 14.43 21.85 -4.54
CA GLY A 27 15.42 20.77 -4.64
C GLY A 27 14.87 19.39 -4.32
N GLY A 28 13.61 19.27 -3.93
CA GLY A 28 12.95 18.01 -3.62
C GLY A 28 13.26 17.47 -2.21
N LEU A 29 12.39 16.59 -1.71
CA LEU A 29 12.61 15.81 -0.50
C LEU A 29 12.74 14.34 -0.87
N GLN A 30 13.84 13.71 -0.51
CA GLN A 30 14.10 12.32 -0.82
C GLN A 30 13.04 11.39 -0.17
N GLY A 31 12.50 10.48 -0.98
CA GLY A 31 11.49 9.51 -0.53
C GLY A 31 10.10 10.09 -0.32
N LEU A 32 9.80 11.26 -0.91
CA LEU A 32 8.48 11.86 -0.94
C LEU A 32 8.10 12.22 -2.38
N TYR A 33 6.88 11.88 -2.76
CA TYR A 33 6.38 12.06 -4.13
C TYR A 33 4.94 12.58 -4.13
N ASP A 34 4.63 13.40 -5.13
CA ASP A 34 3.30 13.94 -5.39
C ASP A 34 2.69 13.24 -6.61
N TYR A 35 1.41 12.87 -6.53
CA TYR A 35 0.67 12.36 -7.66
C TYR A 35 0.12 13.50 -8.51
N GLY A 36 0.53 13.53 -9.78
CA GLY A 36 0.03 14.49 -10.76
C GLY A 36 -1.38 14.16 -11.27
N PRO A 37 -1.90 14.95 -12.23
CA PRO A 37 -3.30 14.85 -12.68
C PRO A 37 -3.72 13.49 -13.25
N LEU A 38 -2.83 12.73 -13.88
CA LEU A 38 -3.12 11.38 -14.35
C LEU A 38 -2.81 10.34 -13.28
N GLY A 39 -1.81 10.59 -12.45
CA GLY A 39 -1.41 9.68 -11.38
C GLY A 39 -2.47 9.57 -10.30
N VAL A 40 -3.06 10.68 -9.86
CA VAL A 40 -4.12 10.65 -8.84
C VAL A 40 -5.36 9.89 -9.31
N GLU A 41 -5.72 10.01 -10.59
CA GLU A 41 -6.84 9.24 -11.14
C GLU A 41 -6.53 7.74 -11.17
N LEU A 42 -5.33 7.35 -11.62
CA LEU A 42 -4.90 5.94 -11.59
C LEU A 42 -4.90 5.39 -10.17
N LYS A 43 -4.32 6.13 -9.22
CA LYS A 43 -4.27 5.76 -7.81
C LYS A 43 -5.66 5.59 -7.21
N ASN A 44 -6.56 6.52 -7.44
CA ASN A 44 -7.94 6.44 -6.97
C ASN A 44 -8.71 5.27 -7.61
N ASN A 45 -8.50 5.01 -8.90
CA ASN A 45 -9.11 3.88 -9.58
C ASN A 45 -8.64 2.53 -9.01
N LEU A 46 -7.34 2.40 -8.70
CA LEU A 46 -6.80 1.20 -8.06
C LEU A 46 -7.39 1.01 -6.66
N LYS A 47 -7.45 2.06 -5.85
CA LYS A 47 -8.08 2.03 -4.52
C LYS A 47 -9.56 1.69 -4.58
N ALA A 48 -10.28 2.26 -5.55
CA ALA A 48 -11.70 1.97 -5.75
C ALA A 48 -11.94 0.51 -6.16
N SER A 49 -11.09 -0.05 -7.04
CA SER A 49 -11.14 -1.46 -7.41
C SER A 49 -10.89 -2.38 -6.21
N TRP A 50 -9.90 -2.05 -5.36
CA TRP A 50 -9.63 -2.81 -4.16
C TRP A 50 -10.79 -2.74 -3.17
N TRP A 51 -11.32 -1.54 -2.92
CA TRP A 51 -12.43 -1.32 -2.01
C TRP A 51 -13.71 -2.04 -2.45
N SER A 52 -14.00 -2.00 -3.77
CA SER A 52 -15.11 -2.76 -4.33
C SER A 52 -14.98 -4.25 -4.03
N SER A 53 -13.84 -4.83 -4.37
CA SER A 53 -13.56 -6.25 -4.18
C SER A 53 -13.55 -6.69 -2.71
N MET A 54 -13.06 -5.83 -1.80
CA MET A 54 -12.90 -6.16 -0.38
C MET A 54 -14.13 -5.86 0.45
N VAL A 55 -14.89 -4.81 0.13
CA VAL A 55 -15.97 -4.31 0.99
C VAL A 55 -17.34 -4.43 0.31
N TYR A 56 -17.48 -3.98 -0.96
CA TYR A 56 -18.79 -3.90 -1.58
C TYR A 56 -19.29 -5.23 -2.17
N GLU A 57 -18.37 -6.08 -2.62
CA GLU A 57 -18.70 -7.39 -3.24
C GLU A 57 -18.73 -8.53 -2.20
N ARG A 58 -18.66 -8.18 -0.90
CA ARG A 58 -18.63 -9.14 0.21
C ARG A 58 -19.60 -8.72 1.30
N ASP A 59 -20.20 -9.73 1.93
CA ASP A 59 -21.11 -9.54 3.08
C ASP A 59 -20.41 -9.75 4.43
N ASP A 60 -19.12 -10.08 4.42
CA ASP A 60 -18.34 -10.46 5.61
C ASP A 60 -17.15 -9.49 5.89
N VAL A 61 -17.16 -8.29 5.29
CA VAL A 61 -16.11 -7.28 5.49
C VAL A 61 -16.70 -5.89 5.67
N GLU A 62 -16.28 -5.20 6.73
CA GLU A 62 -16.59 -3.80 6.99
C GLU A 62 -15.41 -2.89 6.70
N GLY A 63 -15.68 -1.66 6.30
CA GLY A 63 -14.65 -0.66 6.07
C GLY A 63 -14.54 0.34 7.21
N ILE A 64 -13.32 0.76 7.55
CA ILE A 64 -13.08 1.86 8.50
C ILE A 64 -12.11 2.89 7.92
N ASP A 65 -12.11 4.08 8.52
CA ASP A 65 -11.08 5.11 8.32
C ASP A 65 -10.61 5.59 9.70
N ALA A 66 -9.47 5.09 10.16
CA ALA A 66 -8.92 5.39 11.48
C ALA A 66 -7.90 6.55 11.42
N SER A 67 -7.67 7.19 12.57
CA SER A 67 -6.75 8.33 12.69
C SER A 67 -5.30 7.95 12.37
N ILE A 68 -4.56 8.89 11.77
CA ILE A 68 -3.12 8.74 11.50
C ILE A 68 -2.31 8.80 12.79
N LEU A 69 -2.67 9.71 13.70
CA LEU A 69 -1.98 9.85 14.98
C LEU A 69 -2.33 8.68 15.90
N THR A 70 -1.30 7.97 16.33
CA THR A 70 -1.42 6.75 17.15
C THR A 70 -0.68 6.93 18.47
N SER A 71 -1.28 6.46 19.56
CA SER A 71 -0.67 6.58 20.89
C SER A 71 0.51 5.63 21.07
N GLN A 72 1.43 6.02 21.96
CA GLN A 72 2.56 5.19 22.37
C GLN A 72 2.10 3.83 22.91
N ASP A 73 1.01 3.78 23.67
CA ASP A 73 0.52 2.52 24.26
C ASP A 73 0.16 1.48 23.20
N VAL A 74 -0.40 1.89 22.06
CA VAL A 74 -0.73 0.99 20.96
C VAL A 74 0.55 0.39 20.35
N LEU A 75 1.53 1.26 20.01
CA LEU A 75 2.77 0.81 19.34
C LEU A 75 3.75 0.11 20.29
N GLY A 76 3.69 0.41 21.58
CA GLY A 76 4.41 -0.33 22.61
C GLY A 76 3.87 -1.75 22.82
N GLN A 77 2.53 -1.92 22.84
CA GLN A 77 1.92 -3.24 23.02
C GLN A 77 2.05 -4.14 21.78
N SER A 78 2.01 -3.58 20.59
CA SER A 78 2.26 -4.31 19.34
C SER A 78 3.72 -4.66 19.10
N GLY A 79 4.65 -4.15 19.92
CA GLY A 79 6.09 -4.39 19.80
C GLY A 79 6.82 -3.43 18.85
N HIS A 80 6.14 -2.51 18.17
CA HIS A 80 6.79 -1.58 17.22
C HIS A 80 7.84 -0.67 17.89
N GLU A 81 7.63 -0.25 19.12
CA GLU A 81 8.65 0.57 19.81
C GLU A 81 9.98 -0.15 19.99
N ASP A 82 9.94 -1.46 20.21
CA ASP A 82 11.11 -2.26 20.53
C ASP A 82 11.78 -2.88 19.30
N THR A 83 10.99 -3.25 18.29
CA THR A 83 11.46 -4.09 17.16
C THR A 83 11.44 -3.40 15.80
N PHE A 84 10.69 -2.29 15.66
CA PHE A 84 10.56 -1.62 14.36
C PHE A 84 11.76 -0.71 14.08
N SER A 85 12.91 -1.32 13.90
CA SER A 85 14.19 -0.63 13.67
C SER A 85 15.01 -1.33 12.60
N ASP A 86 15.70 -0.52 11.78
CA ASP A 86 16.72 -0.99 10.84
C ASP A 86 18.14 -0.75 11.39
N PRO A 87 19.10 -1.62 11.06
CA PRO A 87 20.49 -1.42 11.42
C PRO A 87 21.09 -0.28 10.57
N LEU A 88 21.41 0.85 11.21
CA LEU A 88 21.97 2.05 10.58
C LEU A 88 23.49 2.06 10.72
N ILE A 89 24.19 2.29 9.62
CA ILE A 89 25.63 2.51 9.53
C ILE A 89 25.89 3.90 8.95
N ASP A 90 26.72 4.70 9.64
CA ASP A 90 27.20 6.01 9.16
C ASP A 90 28.59 5.88 8.53
N CYS A 91 28.83 6.50 7.37
CA CYS A 91 30.17 6.72 6.87
C CYS A 91 30.80 7.93 7.59
N LYS A 92 31.95 7.73 8.27
CA LYS A 92 32.61 8.80 9.03
C LYS A 92 33.21 9.88 8.13
N ASP A 93 33.50 9.56 6.87
CA ASP A 93 34.13 10.48 5.91
C ASP A 93 33.11 11.33 5.14
N CYS A 94 32.20 10.71 4.40
CA CYS A 94 31.23 11.47 3.57
C CYS A 94 29.89 11.74 4.29
N LYS A 95 29.70 11.23 5.52
CA LYS A 95 28.48 11.38 6.33
C LYS A 95 27.22 10.74 5.73
N ALA A 96 27.37 9.93 4.66
CA ALA A 96 26.26 9.15 4.12
C ALA A 96 25.81 8.10 5.12
N ARG A 97 24.51 7.78 5.09
CA ARG A 97 23.85 6.80 5.98
C ARG A 97 23.29 5.66 5.14
N TRP A 98 23.46 4.45 5.65
CA TRP A 98 23.09 3.23 4.94
C TRP A 98 22.45 2.24 5.90
N ARG A 99 21.55 1.41 5.38
CA ARG A 99 21.20 0.17 6.06
C ARG A 99 22.35 -0.82 5.90
N GLU A 100 22.55 -1.67 6.88
CA GLU A 100 23.63 -2.66 6.87
C GLU A 100 23.58 -3.57 5.64
N ASP A 101 22.39 -4.04 5.26
CA ASP A 101 22.16 -4.92 4.11
C ASP A 101 22.48 -4.28 2.73
N GLU A 102 22.56 -2.94 2.69
CA GLU A 102 22.91 -2.20 1.46
C GLU A 102 24.41 -2.08 1.23
N ILE A 103 25.22 -2.35 2.26
CA ILE A 103 26.66 -2.28 2.17
C ILE A 103 27.21 -3.62 1.65
N LYS A 104 27.40 -3.72 0.32
CA LYS A 104 28.04 -4.88 -0.31
C LYS A 104 29.53 -4.83 -0.07
N GLY A 105 30.02 -5.56 0.95
CA GLY A 105 31.43 -5.59 1.34
C GLY A 105 31.73 -4.76 2.57
N LYS A 106 32.91 -4.08 2.62
CA LYS A 106 33.39 -3.36 3.81
C LYS A 106 33.49 -1.85 3.61
N ASN A 107 33.08 -1.33 2.44
CA ASN A 107 33.30 0.06 2.07
C ASN A 107 31.98 0.80 1.84
N CYS A 108 32.01 2.11 2.12
CA CYS A 108 30.88 3.00 1.86
C CYS A 108 30.47 3.00 0.39
N PRO A 109 29.21 2.70 0.03
CA PRO A 109 28.73 2.71 -1.34
C PRO A 109 28.86 4.07 -2.05
N SER A 110 28.89 5.18 -1.28
CA SER A 110 28.92 6.53 -1.82
C SER A 110 30.34 7.01 -2.16
N CYS A 111 31.31 6.79 -1.26
CA CYS A 111 32.66 7.35 -1.41
C CYS A 111 33.79 6.30 -1.41
N GLY A 112 33.46 5.00 -1.26
CA GLY A 112 34.44 3.93 -1.22
C GLY A 112 35.27 3.82 0.08
N SER A 113 35.04 4.67 1.06
CA SER A 113 35.78 4.66 2.31
C SER A 113 35.48 3.44 3.17
N PRO A 114 36.49 2.79 3.80
CA PRO A 114 36.29 1.74 4.79
C PRO A 114 35.92 2.28 6.18
N ASN A 115 35.90 3.59 6.38
CA ASN A 115 35.71 4.21 7.69
C ASN A 115 34.21 4.31 8.06
N LEU A 116 33.62 3.16 8.37
CA LEU A 116 32.22 3.01 8.75
C LEU A 116 32.06 2.90 10.29
N THR A 117 30.86 3.21 10.78
CA THR A 117 30.49 2.91 12.18
C THR A 117 30.06 1.46 12.32
N GLU A 118 30.02 0.95 13.54
CA GLU A 118 29.24 -0.27 13.84
C GLU A 118 27.75 -0.02 13.60
N PRO A 119 26.99 -1.07 13.23
CA PRO A 119 25.54 -0.98 13.09
C PRO A 119 24.89 -0.57 14.42
N ARG A 120 23.92 0.32 14.35
CA ARG A 120 23.09 0.70 15.50
C ARG A 120 21.61 0.70 15.12
N PRO A 121 20.69 0.31 16.03
CA PRO A 121 19.28 0.31 15.74
C PRO A 121 18.78 1.74 15.47
N PHE A 122 18.04 1.92 14.40
CA PHE A 122 17.36 3.16 14.03
C PHE A 122 15.86 2.90 13.93
N ASN A 123 15.08 3.45 14.86
CA ASN A 123 13.64 3.28 14.84
C ASN A 123 13.02 4.07 13.68
N LEU A 124 12.17 3.40 12.89
CA LEU A 124 11.57 3.94 11.67
C LEU A 124 10.29 4.77 11.92
N MET A 125 9.85 4.92 13.16
CA MET A 125 8.62 5.67 13.45
C MET A 125 8.87 7.18 13.51
N PHE A 126 7.97 7.95 12.89
CA PHE A 126 7.91 9.39 13.07
C PHE A 126 7.15 9.76 14.35
N LYS A 127 7.72 10.64 15.16
CA LYS A 127 7.08 11.24 16.33
C LYS A 127 6.65 12.68 16.04
N THR A 128 5.56 13.12 16.66
CA THR A 128 5.10 14.50 16.64
C THR A 128 4.62 14.92 18.03
N SER A 129 4.86 16.16 18.41
CA SER A 129 4.39 16.71 19.68
C SER A 129 2.89 16.89 19.66
N LEU A 130 2.22 16.63 20.79
CA LEU A 130 0.81 16.91 21.02
C LEU A 130 0.67 18.07 22.03
N GLY A 131 -0.23 19.01 21.71
CA GLY A 131 -0.49 20.17 22.56
C GLY A 131 0.47 21.34 22.30
N PRO A 132 0.38 22.42 23.11
CA PRO A 132 1.05 23.68 22.84
C PRO A 132 2.51 23.74 23.31
N ILE A 133 2.96 22.77 24.10
CA ILE A 133 4.32 22.73 24.66
C ILE A 133 5.08 21.55 24.08
N ASP A 134 6.23 21.82 23.48
CA ASP A 134 7.11 20.81 22.91
C ASP A 134 8.27 20.50 23.89
N ASP A 135 7.93 19.86 25.01
CA ASP A 135 8.88 19.40 26.03
C ASP A 135 9.10 17.89 26.03
N GLY A 136 8.52 17.20 25.03
CA GLY A 136 8.56 15.74 24.91
C GLY A 136 7.68 14.99 25.89
N SER A 137 6.90 15.68 26.75
CA SER A 137 6.02 15.04 27.73
C SER A 137 4.76 14.46 27.09
N SER A 138 4.33 15.03 25.96
CA SER A 138 3.15 14.59 25.22
C SER A 138 3.45 14.47 23.73
N PHE A 139 3.38 13.25 23.19
CA PHE A 139 3.63 12.99 21.79
C PHE A 139 2.73 11.90 21.25
N ALA A 140 2.61 11.86 19.93
CA ALA A 140 2.03 10.74 19.18
C ALA A 140 2.99 10.28 18.10
N TYR A 141 2.74 9.10 17.59
CA TYR A 141 3.39 8.61 16.38
C TYR A 141 2.50 8.86 15.15
N LEU A 142 3.12 9.17 14.02
CA LEU A 142 2.50 8.92 12.72
C LEU A 142 2.53 7.42 12.51
N ARG A 143 1.37 6.78 12.33
CA ARG A 143 1.27 5.31 12.26
C ARG A 143 2.19 4.73 11.18
N PRO A 144 2.98 3.67 11.51
CA PRO A 144 3.86 3.01 10.55
C PRO A 144 3.13 2.02 9.63
N GLU A 145 1.88 1.67 10.00
CA GLU A 145 0.96 0.79 9.28
C GLU A 145 -0.48 1.09 9.66
N THR A 146 -1.44 0.57 8.91
CA THR A 146 -2.87 0.75 9.20
C THR A 146 -3.45 -0.36 10.08
N ALA A 147 -2.77 -1.50 10.22
CA ALA A 147 -3.21 -2.69 10.95
C ALA A 147 -3.58 -2.43 12.41
N GLN A 148 -2.72 -1.76 13.17
CA GLN A 148 -2.92 -1.55 14.60
C GLN A 148 -4.20 -0.76 14.92
N ASN A 149 -4.56 0.18 14.05
CA ASN A 149 -5.81 0.92 14.20
C ASN A 149 -7.04 0.05 13.89
N ILE A 150 -6.91 -0.99 13.07
CA ILE A 150 -7.98 -1.97 12.85
C ILE A 150 -8.17 -2.80 14.12
N PHE A 151 -7.09 -3.35 14.70
CA PHE A 151 -7.17 -4.15 15.92
C PHE A 151 -7.78 -3.38 17.09
N THR A 152 -7.39 -2.13 17.30
CA THR A 152 -7.96 -1.30 18.37
C THR A 152 -9.44 -0.95 18.16
N ASN A 153 -9.94 -1.04 16.91
CA ASN A 153 -11.35 -0.85 16.57
C ASN A 153 -12.15 -2.15 16.44
N PHE A 154 -11.52 -3.33 16.59
CA PHE A 154 -12.19 -4.63 16.47
C PHE A 154 -13.51 -4.69 17.24
N LYS A 155 -13.48 -4.35 18.55
CA LYS A 155 -14.68 -4.38 19.38
C LYS A 155 -15.73 -3.34 18.95
N ASN A 156 -15.31 -2.15 18.54
CA ASN A 156 -16.24 -1.11 18.09
C ASN A 156 -17.03 -1.57 16.85
N VAL A 157 -16.33 -2.22 15.89
CA VAL A 157 -16.97 -2.76 14.68
C VAL A 157 -17.85 -3.95 15.03
N LEU A 158 -17.36 -4.89 15.85
CA LEU A 158 -18.14 -6.07 16.25
C LEU A 158 -19.43 -5.68 16.99
N ASP A 159 -19.37 -4.68 17.88
CA ASP A 159 -20.55 -4.22 18.65
C ASP A 159 -21.54 -3.43 17.79
N SER A 160 -21.10 -2.84 16.66
CA SER A 160 -21.92 -1.99 15.79
C SER A 160 -22.40 -2.68 14.50
N SER A 161 -21.98 -3.92 14.25
CA SER A 161 -22.34 -4.69 13.06
C SER A 161 -22.96 -6.04 13.43
N PRO A 162 -23.71 -6.69 12.53
CA PRO A 162 -24.31 -7.99 12.80
C PRO A 162 -23.34 -9.17 12.58
N HIS A 163 -22.04 -8.92 12.47
CA HIS A 163 -21.07 -9.94 12.09
C HIS A 163 -20.74 -10.94 13.19
N HIS A 164 -20.45 -12.13 12.73
CA HIS A 164 -19.86 -13.22 13.49
C HIS A 164 -18.63 -13.72 12.74
N LEU A 165 -17.72 -14.46 13.42
CA LEU A 165 -16.60 -15.07 12.71
C LEU A 165 -17.08 -16.06 11.63
N PRO A 166 -16.45 -16.09 10.45
CA PRO A 166 -15.36 -15.21 10.06
C PRO A 166 -15.84 -13.87 9.51
N PHE A 167 -15.15 -12.76 9.83
CA PHE A 167 -15.41 -11.46 9.23
C PHE A 167 -14.13 -10.64 9.19
N GLY A 168 -14.12 -9.56 8.37
CA GLY A 168 -12.97 -8.72 8.20
C GLY A 168 -13.23 -7.24 8.41
N ILE A 169 -12.17 -6.48 8.68
CA ILE A 169 -12.17 -5.02 8.73
C ILE A 169 -11.10 -4.52 7.77
N ALA A 170 -11.52 -3.73 6.80
CA ALA A 170 -10.68 -3.20 5.73
C ALA A 170 -10.40 -1.70 5.91
N GLN A 171 -9.20 -1.25 5.57
CA GLN A 171 -8.82 0.15 5.56
C GLN A 171 -7.91 0.47 4.39
N ILE A 172 -8.11 1.65 3.79
CA ILE A 172 -7.11 2.30 2.94
C ILE A 172 -6.66 3.56 3.66
N GLY A 173 -5.36 3.71 3.91
CA GLY A 173 -4.90 4.87 4.64
C GLY A 173 -3.41 5.15 4.52
N LYS A 174 -3.04 6.39 4.86
CA LYS A 174 -1.65 6.81 4.95
C LYS A 174 -0.92 6.10 6.07
N ALA A 175 0.33 5.71 5.79
CA ALA A 175 1.31 5.21 6.74
C ALA A 175 2.67 5.89 6.51
N PHE A 176 3.53 5.88 7.53
CA PHE A 176 4.75 6.67 7.55
C PHE A 176 5.91 5.86 8.13
N ARG A 177 7.00 5.75 7.38
CA ARG A 177 8.22 5.08 7.83
C ARG A 177 9.42 5.95 7.53
N ASN A 178 10.17 6.33 8.55
CA ASN A 178 11.36 7.17 8.41
C ASN A 178 12.52 6.35 7.79
N GLU A 179 12.32 5.91 6.56
CA GLU A 179 13.28 5.10 5.82
C GLU A 179 14.68 5.75 5.81
N ILE A 180 15.71 4.97 6.14
CA ILE A 180 17.10 5.41 6.10
C ILE A 180 17.48 5.77 4.67
N THR A 181 17.18 4.85 3.73
CA THR A 181 17.52 4.99 2.31
C THR A 181 16.29 4.77 1.43
N PRO A 182 15.43 5.78 1.24
CA PRO A 182 14.37 5.70 0.23
C PRO A 182 14.95 5.45 -1.16
N ARG A 183 14.36 4.53 -1.93
CA ARG A 183 14.91 4.13 -3.23
C ARG A 183 13.84 3.57 -4.17
N ASN A 184 14.22 3.40 -5.42
CA ASN A 184 13.39 2.80 -6.46
C ASN A 184 12.07 3.56 -6.67
N PHE A 185 12.16 4.90 -6.76
CA PHE A 185 11.02 5.77 -7.02
C PHE A 185 9.95 5.61 -5.92
N ILE A 186 8.68 5.36 -6.27
CA ILE A 186 7.58 5.16 -5.31
C ILE A 186 7.53 3.77 -4.67
N PHE A 187 8.53 2.92 -4.90
CA PHE A 187 8.60 1.57 -4.32
C PHE A 187 8.93 1.60 -2.82
N ARG A 188 9.93 2.40 -2.41
CA ARG A 188 10.31 2.58 -1.00
C ARG A 188 10.38 4.06 -0.65
N VAL A 189 9.37 4.54 0.04
CA VAL A 189 9.11 5.95 0.35
C VAL A 189 8.81 6.13 1.84
N ARG A 190 8.88 7.38 2.33
CA ARG A 190 8.64 7.69 3.75
C ARG A 190 7.17 7.91 4.08
N GLU A 191 6.38 8.32 3.12
CA GLU A 191 4.93 8.48 3.20
C GLU A 191 4.28 7.70 2.07
N PHE A 192 3.36 6.80 2.40
CA PHE A 192 2.70 5.92 1.44
C PHE A 192 1.26 5.64 1.87
N GLU A 193 0.49 4.98 1.04
CA GLU A 193 -0.82 4.44 1.41
C GLU A 193 -0.79 2.92 1.41
N GLN A 194 -1.46 2.32 2.40
CA GLN A 194 -1.72 0.88 2.46
C GLN A 194 -3.18 0.59 2.16
N MET A 195 -3.41 -0.54 1.53
CA MET A 195 -4.70 -1.25 1.42
C MET A 195 -4.56 -2.49 2.30
N GLU A 196 -5.24 -2.52 3.42
CA GLU A 196 -5.03 -3.53 4.46
C GLU A 196 -6.37 -4.08 4.93
N LEU A 197 -6.44 -5.39 5.06
CA LEU A 197 -7.58 -6.15 5.57
C LEU A 197 -7.10 -7.01 6.73
N GLU A 198 -7.77 -6.92 7.88
CA GLU A 198 -7.64 -7.86 8.97
C GLU A 198 -8.85 -8.77 8.98
N PHE A 199 -8.67 -10.02 8.60
CA PHE A 199 -9.74 -11.00 8.52
C PHE A 199 -9.68 -11.94 9.71
N PHE A 200 -10.69 -11.83 10.58
CA PHE A 200 -10.79 -12.53 11.86
C PHE A 200 -11.45 -13.89 11.67
N VAL A 201 -10.78 -14.95 12.13
CA VAL A 201 -11.21 -16.33 11.95
C VAL A 201 -11.15 -17.11 13.26
N GLN A 202 -11.88 -18.21 13.33
CA GLN A 202 -11.77 -19.13 14.45
C GLN A 202 -10.41 -19.82 14.45
N LYS A 203 -9.85 -20.02 15.63
CA LYS A 203 -8.62 -20.80 15.82
C LYS A 203 -8.76 -22.19 15.23
N GLY A 204 -7.78 -22.59 14.40
CA GLY A 204 -7.78 -23.88 13.71
C GLY A 204 -8.37 -23.86 12.31
N SER A 205 -9.03 -22.76 11.88
CA SER A 205 -9.42 -22.53 10.48
C SER A 205 -8.46 -21.61 9.73
N ASP A 206 -7.47 -21.10 10.42
CA ASP A 206 -6.55 -20.07 9.96
C ASP A 206 -5.71 -20.49 8.74
N ASP A 207 -5.26 -21.75 8.68
CA ASP A 207 -4.44 -22.20 7.53
C ASP A 207 -5.29 -22.28 6.23
N GLU A 208 -6.57 -22.68 6.34
CA GLU A 208 -7.49 -22.69 5.20
C GLU A 208 -7.78 -21.26 4.71
N TRP A 209 -8.04 -20.34 5.65
CA TRP A 209 -8.30 -18.95 5.30
C TRP A 209 -7.07 -18.24 4.76
N HIS A 210 -5.88 -18.53 5.28
CA HIS A 210 -4.61 -18.00 4.77
C HIS A 210 -4.42 -18.40 3.29
N LYS A 211 -4.60 -19.68 2.97
CA LYS A 211 -4.54 -20.14 1.58
C LYS A 211 -5.60 -19.47 0.72
N LYS A 212 -6.86 -19.41 1.17
CA LYS A 212 -7.96 -18.80 0.42
C LYS A 212 -7.70 -17.32 0.12
N TRP A 213 -7.21 -16.56 1.10
CA TRP A 213 -6.86 -15.16 0.88
C TRP A 213 -5.68 -15.00 -0.07
N THR A 214 -4.68 -15.86 -0.01
CA THR A 214 -3.57 -15.88 -0.98
C THR A 214 -4.11 -16.04 -2.41
N ASP A 215 -4.95 -17.06 -2.65
CA ASP A 215 -5.52 -17.32 -3.98
C ASP A 215 -6.38 -16.13 -4.48
N LEU A 216 -7.22 -15.54 -3.60
CA LEU A 216 -8.05 -14.40 -3.93
C LEU A 216 -7.22 -13.15 -4.27
N ARG A 217 -6.11 -12.91 -3.56
CA ARG A 217 -5.27 -11.75 -3.81
C ARG A 217 -4.47 -11.86 -5.10
N VAL A 218 -3.94 -13.04 -5.41
CA VAL A 218 -3.31 -13.31 -6.71
C VAL A 218 -4.31 -13.03 -7.83
N GLN A 219 -5.52 -13.58 -7.76
CA GLN A 219 -6.54 -13.37 -8.79
C GLN A 219 -6.88 -11.88 -8.96
N TRP A 220 -7.02 -11.15 -7.85
CA TRP A 220 -7.29 -9.71 -7.93
C TRP A 220 -6.19 -8.94 -8.67
N TRP A 221 -4.90 -9.25 -8.45
CA TRP A 221 -3.81 -8.61 -9.20
C TRP A 221 -3.84 -8.95 -10.69
N LEU A 222 -4.18 -10.19 -11.06
CA LEU A 222 -4.38 -10.57 -12.47
C LEU A 222 -5.50 -9.76 -13.11
N ASP A 223 -6.59 -9.51 -12.38
CA ASP A 223 -7.72 -8.69 -12.84
C ASP A 223 -7.33 -7.21 -13.01
N GLN A 224 -6.36 -6.71 -12.23
CA GLN A 224 -5.78 -5.38 -12.44
C GLN A 224 -4.87 -5.30 -13.68
N GLY A 225 -4.58 -6.42 -14.32
CA GLY A 225 -3.79 -6.50 -15.55
C GLY A 225 -2.33 -6.85 -15.34
N ILE A 226 -1.96 -7.26 -14.14
CA ILE A 226 -0.64 -7.86 -13.88
C ILE A 226 -0.59 -9.20 -14.62
N ASN A 227 0.52 -9.46 -15.33
CA ASN A 227 0.72 -10.73 -16.03
C ASN A 227 1.18 -11.80 -15.02
N GLU A 228 0.57 -12.98 -15.10
CA GLU A 228 0.91 -14.14 -14.27
C GLU A 228 2.39 -14.50 -14.35
N ASP A 229 3.01 -14.40 -15.52
CA ASP A 229 4.44 -14.64 -15.73
C ASP A 229 5.37 -13.68 -14.94
N ASN A 230 4.82 -12.58 -14.44
CA ASN A 230 5.53 -11.59 -13.64
C ASN A 230 5.23 -11.69 -12.13
N ILE A 231 4.44 -12.67 -11.71
CA ILE A 231 4.14 -12.96 -10.31
C ILE A 231 4.86 -14.24 -9.88
N GLU A 232 5.42 -14.21 -8.68
CA GLU A 232 5.95 -15.40 -7.99
C GLU A 232 5.45 -15.39 -6.55
N LEU A 233 5.16 -16.57 -5.97
CA LEU A 233 4.79 -16.69 -4.56
C LEU A 233 6.01 -17.09 -3.75
N LEU A 234 6.36 -16.27 -2.78
CA LEU A 234 7.42 -16.54 -1.80
C LEU A 234 6.78 -16.95 -0.47
N TYR A 235 6.99 -18.21 -0.08
CA TYR A 235 6.58 -18.70 1.24
C TYR A 235 7.68 -18.39 2.25
N VAL A 236 7.43 -17.39 3.10
CA VAL A 236 8.38 -16.96 4.12
C VAL A 236 8.45 -18.00 5.24
N THR A 237 9.65 -18.39 5.65
CA THR A 237 9.87 -19.44 6.64
C THR A 237 10.97 -19.10 7.64
N GLY A 238 10.91 -19.75 8.81
CA GLY A 238 11.98 -19.68 9.81
C GLY A 238 12.18 -18.28 10.39
N ASN A 239 13.43 -17.82 10.43
CA ASN A 239 13.82 -16.55 11.05
C ASN A 239 13.42 -15.29 10.26
N GLU A 240 12.92 -15.46 9.05
CA GLU A 240 12.44 -14.35 8.21
C GLU A 240 10.98 -13.98 8.54
N LEU A 241 10.26 -14.85 9.25
CA LEU A 241 8.91 -14.55 9.71
C LEU A 241 8.92 -13.41 10.74
N ALA A 242 7.96 -12.50 10.59
CA ALA A 242 7.69 -11.49 11.61
C ALA A 242 7.30 -12.17 12.94
N HIS A 243 7.63 -11.54 14.05
CA HIS A 243 7.44 -12.11 15.42
C HIS A 243 5.99 -12.46 15.74
N TYR A 244 5.04 -11.86 15.05
CA TYR A 244 3.59 -12.09 15.19
C TYR A 244 3.06 -13.15 14.21
N SER A 245 3.84 -13.56 13.23
CA SER A 245 3.33 -14.41 12.14
C SER A 245 3.67 -15.88 12.33
N LYS A 246 2.67 -16.74 12.12
CA LYS A 246 2.82 -18.20 12.00
C LYS A 246 3.25 -18.61 10.58
N ALA A 247 2.76 -17.90 9.58
CA ALA A 247 3.04 -18.12 8.16
C ALA A 247 2.82 -16.83 7.38
N THR A 248 3.63 -16.58 6.38
CA THR A 248 3.48 -15.45 5.46
C THR A 248 3.72 -15.94 4.03
N VAL A 249 2.91 -15.47 3.10
CA VAL A 249 3.12 -15.63 1.66
C VAL A 249 3.22 -14.23 1.06
N ASP A 250 4.36 -13.95 0.41
CA ASP A 250 4.54 -12.72 -0.33
C ASP A 250 4.24 -12.95 -1.81
N ILE A 251 3.34 -12.14 -2.36
CA ILE A 251 3.13 -12.04 -3.81
C ILE A 251 4.24 -11.14 -4.33
N MET A 252 5.24 -11.76 -4.96
CA MET A 252 6.37 -11.07 -5.56
C MET A 252 6.01 -10.65 -6.98
N TYR A 253 6.50 -9.48 -7.40
CA TYR A 253 6.32 -8.97 -8.76
C TYR A 253 7.66 -8.56 -9.38
N LYS A 254 7.82 -8.80 -10.68
CA LYS A 254 8.99 -8.41 -11.47
C LYS A 254 8.96 -6.93 -11.84
N PHE A 255 9.37 -6.07 -10.89
CA PHE A 255 9.56 -4.64 -11.15
C PHE A 255 10.76 -4.40 -12.06
N PRO A 256 10.92 -3.20 -12.68
CA PRO A 256 12.11 -2.91 -13.50
C PRO A 256 13.44 -3.00 -12.74
N HIS A 257 13.44 -2.93 -11.42
CA HIS A 257 14.63 -3.03 -10.55
C HIS A 257 14.82 -4.40 -9.91
N GLY A 258 13.94 -5.35 -10.17
CA GLY A 258 14.06 -6.72 -9.68
C GLY A 258 12.75 -7.33 -9.22
N LEU A 259 12.84 -8.59 -8.77
CA LEU A 259 11.74 -9.30 -8.14
C LEU A 259 11.61 -8.82 -6.69
N GLU A 260 10.50 -8.17 -6.37
CA GLU A 260 10.25 -7.58 -5.05
C GLU A 260 8.80 -7.78 -4.64
N GLU A 261 8.53 -7.67 -3.35
CA GLU A 261 7.20 -7.83 -2.76
C GLU A 261 6.22 -6.78 -3.26
N LEU A 262 5.05 -7.23 -3.74
CA LEU A 262 3.90 -6.42 -4.12
C LEU A 262 2.83 -6.40 -3.03
N GLU A 263 2.55 -7.56 -2.42
CA GLU A 263 1.58 -7.74 -1.34
C GLU A 263 2.01 -8.89 -0.43
N GLY A 264 1.88 -8.72 0.88
CA GLY A 264 2.06 -9.78 1.86
C GLY A 264 0.73 -10.32 2.37
N ILE A 265 0.64 -11.63 2.58
CA ILE A 265 -0.50 -12.27 3.24
C ILE A 265 0.05 -13.01 4.48
N ALA A 266 -0.24 -12.48 5.67
CA ALA A 266 0.26 -13.03 6.93
C ALA A 266 -0.84 -13.73 7.73
N ASN A 267 -0.52 -14.88 8.34
CA ASN A 267 -1.28 -15.47 9.42
C ASN A 267 -0.71 -14.97 10.75
N ARG A 268 -1.34 -13.95 11.32
CA ARG A 268 -0.89 -13.23 12.53
C ARG A 268 -1.31 -13.92 13.84
N THR A 269 -2.02 -15.04 13.75
CA THR A 269 -2.56 -15.77 14.89
C THR A 269 -3.45 -14.89 15.81
N ASP A 270 -3.41 -15.09 17.10
CA ASP A 270 -4.10 -14.28 18.14
C ASP A 270 -3.21 -13.14 18.68
N PHE A 271 -2.04 -12.90 18.07
CA PHE A 271 -1.02 -12.01 18.63
C PHE A 271 -1.54 -10.57 18.86
N ASP A 272 -2.08 -9.94 17.82
CA ASP A 272 -2.46 -8.53 17.89
C ASP A 272 -3.66 -8.27 18.79
N LEU A 273 -4.76 -9.02 18.60
CA LEU A 273 -5.92 -8.89 19.48
C LEU A 273 -5.57 -9.29 20.92
N GLY A 274 -4.72 -10.29 21.09
CA GLY A 274 -4.20 -10.70 22.38
C GLY A 274 -3.37 -9.61 23.07
N SER A 275 -2.49 -8.94 22.33
CA SER A 275 -1.66 -7.84 22.83
C SER A 275 -2.49 -6.63 23.28
N HIS A 276 -3.66 -6.41 22.68
CA HIS A 276 -4.55 -5.31 23.01
C HIS A 276 -5.70 -5.69 23.95
N THR A 277 -5.84 -6.95 24.34
CA THR A 277 -6.91 -7.43 25.22
C THR A 277 -6.58 -7.18 26.70
N LYS A 278 -7.57 -6.64 27.43
CA LYS A 278 -7.51 -6.52 28.89
C LYS A 278 -7.87 -7.86 29.56
N PHE A 279 -7.13 -8.24 30.62
CA PHE A 279 -7.49 -9.35 31.53
C PHE A 279 -7.69 -10.70 30.83
N GLN A 280 -6.72 -11.15 30.08
CA GLN A 280 -6.78 -12.48 29.45
C GLN A 280 -6.88 -13.61 30.48
N GLU A 281 -6.22 -13.48 31.63
CA GLU A 281 -6.28 -14.46 32.71
C GLU A 281 -7.70 -14.64 33.25
N ASP A 282 -8.48 -13.58 33.39
CA ASP A 282 -9.87 -13.60 33.83
C ASP A 282 -10.80 -14.37 32.87
N LEU A 283 -10.38 -14.51 31.62
CA LEU A 283 -11.15 -15.22 30.59
C LEU A 283 -10.82 -16.71 30.51
N ASN A 284 -9.82 -17.16 31.26
CA ASN A 284 -9.30 -18.53 31.16
C ASN A 284 -8.88 -18.87 29.70
N ILE A 285 -8.37 -17.90 28.94
CA ILE A 285 -7.94 -18.06 27.54
C ILE A 285 -6.47 -18.49 27.54
N ASN A 286 -6.19 -19.56 26.85
CA ASN A 286 -4.82 -20.01 26.61
C ASN A 286 -4.23 -19.20 25.44
N SER A 287 -3.58 -18.09 25.75
CA SER A 287 -2.86 -17.24 24.78
C SER A 287 -1.40 -17.11 25.18
N THR A 288 -0.52 -17.06 24.19
CA THR A 288 0.93 -16.87 24.40
C THR A 288 1.30 -15.40 24.62
N VAL A 289 0.37 -14.49 24.46
CA VAL A 289 0.59 -13.04 24.52
C VAL A 289 0.51 -12.55 25.96
N LYS A 290 1.37 -11.58 26.32
CA LYS A 290 1.36 -10.98 27.64
C LYS A 290 0.08 -10.17 27.87
N GLN A 291 -0.44 -10.26 29.09
CA GLN A 291 -1.57 -9.45 29.53
C GLN A 291 -1.28 -7.95 29.39
N ASN A 292 -2.22 -7.22 28.81
CA ASN A 292 -2.17 -5.78 28.69
C ASN A 292 -2.93 -5.08 29.83
N THR A 293 -2.23 -4.54 30.81
CA THR A 293 -2.83 -3.87 31.97
C THR A 293 -3.30 -2.44 31.64
N LYS A 294 -2.91 -1.88 30.50
CA LYS A 294 -3.32 -0.52 30.06
C LYS A 294 -4.59 -0.54 29.25
N SER A 295 -4.91 -1.65 28.58
CA SER A 295 -6.14 -1.82 27.82
C SER A 295 -7.37 -1.81 28.72
N LYS A 296 -8.44 -1.17 28.27
CA LYS A 296 -9.74 -1.11 28.94
C LYS A 296 -10.77 -2.06 28.32
N SER A 297 -10.44 -2.68 27.19
CA SER A 297 -11.37 -3.48 26.39
C SER A 297 -10.90 -4.94 26.25
N ARG A 298 -11.88 -5.82 26.18
CA ARG A 298 -11.69 -7.24 25.90
C ARG A 298 -11.91 -7.47 24.41
N LEU A 299 -10.88 -7.90 23.69
CA LEU A 299 -10.91 -8.17 22.25
C LEU A 299 -11.02 -9.69 22.01
N ALA A 300 -12.02 -10.29 22.62
CA ALA A 300 -12.32 -11.71 22.51
C ALA A 300 -13.82 -11.89 22.26
N ILE A 301 -14.19 -13.03 21.72
CA ILE A 301 -15.56 -13.44 21.41
C ILE A 301 -15.93 -14.68 22.21
N GLN A 302 -17.22 -14.97 22.32
CA GLN A 302 -17.68 -16.26 22.86
C GLN A 302 -17.95 -17.25 21.74
N ASP A 303 -17.44 -18.47 21.91
CA ASP A 303 -17.79 -19.59 21.06
C ASP A 303 -19.22 -20.11 21.35
N LYS A 304 -19.66 -21.13 20.62
CA LYS A 304 -20.99 -21.77 20.80
C LYS A 304 -21.19 -22.39 22.16
N ASN A 305 -20.11 -22.64 22.92
CA ASN A 305 -20.12 -23.23 24.26
C ASN A 305 -19.95 -22.17 25.36
N ASN A 306 -20.04 -20.88 25.01
CA ASN A 306 -19.79 -19.74 25.90
C ASN A 306 -18.35 -19.66 26.44
N ASN A 307 -17.37 -20.28 25.78
CA ASN A 307 -15.96 -20.06 26.10
C ASN A 307 -15.47 -18.82 25.39
N TRP A 308 -14.65 -18.05 26.07
CA TRP A 308 -14.00 -16.89 25.45
C TRP A 308 -12.78 -17.33 24.63
N GLU A 309 -12.67 -16.84 23.40
CA GLU A 309 -11.50 -17.04 22.55
C GLU A 309 -11.08 -15.73 21.88
N ILE A 310 -9.78 -15.59 21.62
CA ILE A 310 -9.23 -14.52 20.81
C ILE A 310 -9.17 -15.02 19.37
N PRO A 311 -9.82 -14.33 18.42
CA PRO A 311 -9.76 -14.72 17.01
C PRO A 311 -8.35 -14.71 16.47
N TYR A 312 -8.09 -15.61 15.51
CA TYR A 312 -6.89 -15.54 14.68
C TYR A 312 -7.11 -14.54 13.55
N VAL A 313 -6.02 -13.98 13.04
CA VAL A 313 -6.06 -12.92 12.04
C VAL A 313 -5.31 -13.35 10.79
N ILE A 314 -5.94 -13.17 9.63
CA ILE A 314 -5.31 -13.26 8.33
C ILE A 314 -5.26 -11.85 7.74
N GLU A 315 -4.07 -11.39 7.39
CA GLU A 315 -3.79 -10.03 6.93
C GLU A 315 -3.29 -10.02 5.49
N PRO A 316 -4.11 -9.75 4.49
CA PRO A 316 -3.65 -9.24 3.20
C PRO A 316 -3.31 -7.75 3.30
N SER A 317 -2.06 -7.39 2.99
CA SER A 317 -1.55 -6.02 3.07
C SER A 317 -0.76 -5.64 1.83
N ALA A 318 -1.22 -4.62 1.11
CA ALA A 318 -0.58 -4.10 -0.11
C ALA A 318 -0.32 -2.60 -0.03
N GLY A 319 0.85 -2.17 -0.49
CA GLY A 319 1.14 -0.75 -0.70
C GLY A 319 0.47 -0.22 -1.97
N VAL A 320 -0.38 0.81 -1.85
CA VAL A 320 -1.02 1.45 -3.01
C VAL A 320 0.03 1.94 -4.00
N ASP A 321 1.11 2.53 -3.51
CA ASP A 321 2.18 3.11 -4.34
C ASP A 321 2.95 2.02 -5.11
N ARG A 322 3.24 0.88 -4.48
CA ARG A 322 3.81 -0.31 -5.16
C ARG A 322 2.84 -0.86 -6.21
N GLY A 323 1.55 -0.93 -5.89
CA GLY A 323 0.50 -1.34 -6.83
C GLY A 323 0.41 -0.43 -8.05
N VAL A 324 0.44 0.89 -7.85
CA VAL A 324 0.48 1.87 -8.95
C VAL A 324 1.73 1.67 -9.81
N LEU A 325 2.89 1.44 -9.19
CA LEU A 325 4.14 1.19 -9.93
C LEU A 325 4.06 -0.08 -10.76
N ALA A 326 3.53 -1.17 -10.21
CA ALA A 326 3.33 -2.43 -10.91
C ALA A 326 2.37 -2.28 -12.10
N VAL A 327 1.22 -1.62 -11.89
CA VAL A 327 0.24 -1.36 -12.95
C VAL A 327 0.81 -0.47 -14.06
N LEU A 328 1.59 0.56 -13.71
CA LEU A 328 2.28 1.41 -14.69
C LEU A 328 3.30 0.60 -15.52
N ASN A 329 4.05 -0.28 -14.87
CA ASN A 329 5.03 -1.14 -15.53
C ASN A 329 4.36 -2.15 -16.47
N GLU A 330 3.27 -2.78 -16.05
CA GLU A 330 2.51 -3.72 -16.89
C GLU A 330 1.81 -3.03 -18.06
N ALA A 331 1.32 -1.82 -17.84
CA ALA A 331 0.65 -1.05 -18.90
C ALA A 331 1.62 -0.53 -19.97
N TYR A 332 2.91 -0.45 -19.65
CA TYR A 332 3.92 0.10 -20.57
C TYR A 332 4.07 -0.76 -21.83
N ARG A 333 3.93 -0.14 -23.01
CA ARG A 333 4.11 -0.76 -24.34
C ARG A 333 4.92 0.15 -25.25
N GLU A 334 5.94 -0.41 -25.91
CA GLU A 334 6.60 0.23 -27.03
C GLU A 334 5.96 -0.26 -28.33
N GLU A 335 5.50 0.67 -29.15
CA GLU A 335 4.96 0.38 -30.47
C GLU A 335 5.83 1.04 -31.56
N ILE A 336 5.99 0.35 -32.68
CA ILE A 336 6.59 0.91 -33.87
C ILE A 336 5.45 1.47 -34.74
N VAL A 337 5.47 2.78 -34.95
CA VAL A 337 4.51 3.45 -35.84
C VAL A 337 5.10 3.61 -37.23
N ASP A 338 4.24 4.06 -38.19
CA ASP A 338 4.66 4.36 -39.56
C ASP A 338 5.96 5.17 -39.59
N ASN A 339 6.86 4.83 -40.49
CA ASN A 339 8.22 5.38 -40.61
C ASN A 339 9.25 4.89 -39.57
N GLY A 340 9.00 3.77 -38.88
CA GLY A 340 9.97 3.17 -37.94
C GLY A 340 10.17 3.94 -36.64
N LYS A 341 9.35 4.97 -36.35
CA LYS A 341 9.41 5.72 -35.09
C LYS A 341 8.78 4.90 -33.96
N LYS A 342 9.43 4.88 -32.82
CA LYS A 342 8.88 4.29 -31.59
C LYS A 342 7.97 5.28 -30.88
N ARG A 343 6.86 4.76 -30.33
CA ARG A 343 6.05 5.48 -29.36
C ARG A 343 5.82 4.61 -28.12
N VAL A 344 5.59 5.26 -26.98
CA VAL A 344 5.18 4.59 -25.75
C VAL A 344 3.68 4.79 -25.55
N VAL A 345 2.99 3.70 -25.28
CA VAL A 345 1.56 3.65 -24.94
C VAL A 345 1.42 3.01 -23.57
N LEU A 346 0.48 3.50 -22.76
CA LEU A 346 0.06 2.88 -21.51
C LEU A 346 -1.28 2.16 -21.75
N SER A 347 -1.22 0.83 -21.78
CA SER A 347 -2.39 -0.03 -22.05
C SER A 347 -2.99 -0.51 -20.73
N PHE A 348 -3.72 0.37 -20.05
CA PHE A 348 -4.41 0.04 -18.81
C PHE A 348 -5.67 -0.82 -19.04
N LYS A 349 -6.03 -1.61 -18.03
CA LYS A 349 -7.42 -2.12 -17.95
C LYS A 349 -8.39 -0.93 -17.89
N PRO A 350 -9.57 -0.99 -18.51
CA PRO A 350 -10.49 0.16 -18.61
C PRO A 350 -10.88 0.77 -17.26
N HIS A 351 -11.07 -0.06 -16.23
CA HIS A 351 -11.42 0.40 -14.89
C HIS A 351 -10.27 1.16 -14.19
N LEU A 352 -9.01 0.94 -14.59
CA LEU A 352 -7.84 1.64 -14.05
C LEU A 352 -7.47 2.89 -14.87
N ALA A 353 -7.90 3.00 -16.12
CA ALA A 353 -7.52 4.10 -16.99
C ALA A 353 -7.84 5.49 -16.38
N PRO A 354 -6.87 6.42 -16.31
CA PRO A 354 -7.09 7.77 -15.75
C PRO A 354 -8.15 8.58 -16.47
N ILE A 355 -8.28 8.39 -17.79
CA ILE A 355 -9.31 9.00 -18.61
C ILE A 355 -10.23 7.87 -19.09
N LYS A 356 -11.50 7.94 -18.73
CA LYS A 356 -12.47 6.89 -19.03
C LYS A 356 -13.04 7.01 -20.44
N ALA A 357 -13.16 8.23 -20.95
CA ALA A 357 -13.65 8.48 -22.32
C ALA A 357 -13.08 9.79 -22.86
N ALA A 358 -12.77 9.80 -24.14
CA ALA A 358 -12.44 11.01 -24.91
C ALA A 358 -13.47 11.19 -26.03
N VAL A 359 -14.22 12.29 -26.01
CA VAL A 359 -15.14 12.65 -27.08
C VAL A 359 -14.37 13.47 -28.11
N ILE A 360 -14.33 12.99 -29.35
CA ILE A 360 -13.52 13.56 -30.42
C ILE A 360 -14.43 13.96 -31.57
N PRO A 361 -14.64 15.25 -31.87
CA PRO A 361 -15.39 15.67 -33.05
C PRO A 361 -14.64 15.30 -34.33
N LEU A 362 -15.35 14.78 -35.34
CA LEU A 362 -14.77 14.37 -36.61
C LEU A 362 -14.05 15.55 -37.33
N LYS A 363 -14.61 16.76 -37.19
CA LYS A 363 -14.03 17.99 -37.73
C LYS A 363 -14.04 19.06 -36.65
N ARG A 364 -12.86 19.49 -36.23
CA ARG A 364 -12.68 20.51 -35.18
C ARG A 364 -13.15 21.95 -35.58
N ASN A 365 -13.29 22.19 -36.88
CA ASN A 365 -13.69 23.50 -37.44
C ASN A 365 -15.17 23.54 -37.81
N ASP A 366 -15.94 22.49 -37.50
CA ASP A 366 -17.38 22.41 -37.69
C ASP A 366 -18.06 22.65 -36.32
N GLU A 367 -18.68 23.80 -36.17
CA GLU A 367 -19.28 24.25 -34.91
C GLU A 367 -20.38 23.29 -34.44
N ASN A 368 -21.20 22.72 -35.34
CA ASN A 368 -22.27 21.80 -35.00
C ASN A 368 -21.70 20.49 -34.42
N LEU A 369 -20.63 19.97 -35.03
CA LEU A 369 -19.97 18.76 -34.54
C LEU A 369 -19.29 18.97 -33.18
N VAL A 370 -18.65 20.14 -32.97
CA VAL A 370 -18.03 20.50 -31.71
C VAL A 370 -19.06 20.69 -30.61
N GLU A 371 -20.19 21.35 -30.92
CA GLU A 371 -21.30 21.53 -29.98
C GLU A 371 -21.92 20.16 -29.58
N THR A 372 -22.17 19.29 -30.56
CA THR A 372 -22.68 17.95 -30.33
C THR A 372 -21.72 17.12 -29.46
N ALA A 373 -20.42 17.14 -29.76
CA ALA A 373 -19.39 16.48 -28.95
C ALA A 373 -19.33 17.05 -27.54
N SER A 374 -19.49 18.37 -27.38
CA SER A 374 -19.53 19.00 -26.06
C SER A 374 -20.75 18.58 -25.24
N LYS A 375 -21.93 18.49 -25.85
CA LYS A 375 -23.15 17.98 -25.20
C LYS A 375 -22.97 16.53 -24.77
N LEU A 376 -22.48 15.66 -25.65
CA LEU A 376 -22.22 14.25 -25.33
C LEU A 376 -21.20 14.11 -24.18
N LYS A 377 -20.14 14.91 -24.20
CA LYS A 377 -19.17 14.93 -23.07
C LYS A 377 -19.84 15.27 -21.75
N LEU A 378 -20.73 16.27 -21.72
CA LEU A 378 -21.48 16.65 -20.52
C LEU A 378 -22.44 15.54 -20.06
N GLU A 379 -23.09 14.85 -20.97
CA GLU A 379 -23.95 13.71 -20.64
C GLU A 379 -23.15 12.57 -20.02
N LEU A 380 -22.01 12.20 -20.62
CA LEU A 380 -21.11 11.18 -20.07
C LEU A 380 -20.57 11.56 -18.68
N GLN A 381 -20.27 12.83 -18.44
CA GLN A 381 -19.84 13.29 -17.12
C GLN A 381 -20.92 13.09 -16.04
N LYS A 382 -22.20 13.24 -16.38
CA LYS A 382 -23.33 13.01 -15.46
C LYS A 382 -23.46 11.54 -15.04
N THR A 383 -22.98 10.61 -15.83
CA THR A 383 -23.00 9.16 -15.48
C THR A 383 -22.03 8.79 -14.35
N LYS A 384 -21.17 9.71 -13.93
CA LYS A 384 -20.12 9.48 -12.91
C LYS A 384 -19.13 8.35 -13.29
N LEU A 385 -18.97 8.09 -14.58
CA LEU A 385 -18.03 7.08 -15.09
C LEU A 385 -16.57 7.34 -14.67
N GLY A 386 -16.24 8.58 -14.35
CA GLY A 386 -14.91 9.09 -14.05
C GLY A 386 -14.55 10.25 -15.01
N ARG A 387 -13.26 10.46 -15.23
CA ARG A 387 -12.80 11.60 -16.03
C ARG A 387 -13.12 11.41 -17.52
N VAL A 388 -13.95 12.32 -18.06
CA VAL A 388 -14.31 12.40 -19.48
C VAL A 388 -13.81 13.71 -20.06
N ILE A 389 -13.14 13.67 -21.20
CA ILE A 389 -12.57 14.86 -21.85
C ILE A 389 -13.17 15.10 -23.23
N LEU A 390 -13.13 16.34 -23.69
CA LEU A 390 -13.32 16.72 -25.07
C LEU A 390 -11.94 16.95 -25.72
N GLU A 391 -11.59 16.19 -26.74
CA GLU A 391 -10.34 16.34 -27.47
C GLU A 391 -10.60 16.96 -28.85
N ASN A 392 -10.39 18.23 -28.95
CA ASN A 392 -10.64 18.99 -30.16
C ASN A 392 -9.41 19.78 -30.67
N THR A 393 -8.21 19.47 -30.14
CA THR A 393 -6.98 20.21 -30.44
C THR A 393 -6.21 19.69 -31.66
N GLY A 394 -6.46 18.46 -32.08
CA GLY A 394 -5.79 17.80 -33.19
C GLY A 394 -6.71 17.41 -34.34
N ASN A 395 -6.14 16.78 -35.36
CA ASN A 395 -6.93 15.99 -36.30
C ASN A 395 -7.31 14.65 -35.68
N ILE A 396 -8.33 14.00 -36.20
CA ILE A 396 -8.88 12.75 -35.64
C ILE A 396 -7.80 11.67 -35.44
N GLY A 397 -6.92 11.47 -36.42
CA GLY A 397 -5.84 10.48 -36.33
C GLY A 397 -4.82 10.79 -35.22
N LYS A 398 -4.53 12.07 -34.97
CA LYS A 398 -3.66 12.50 -33.86
C LYS A 398 -4.35 12.31 -32.51
N SER A 399 -5.65 12.62 -32.46
CA SER A 399 -6.43 12.47 -31.23
C SER A 399 -6.58 10.99 -30.82
N TYR A 400 -6.84 10.10 -31.78
CA TYR A 400 -6.83 8.64 -31.54
C TYR A 400 -5.49 8.09 -31.05
N ARG A 401 -4.36 8.69 -31.49
CA ARG A 401 -3.03 8.28 -31.05
C ARG A 401 -2.67 8.83 -29.67
N LYS A 402 -3.36 9.86 -29.21
CA LYS A 402 -3.10 10.52 -27.91
C LYS A 402 -3.82 9.80 -26.76
N HIS A 403 -4.99 9.24 -27.05
CA HIS A 403 -5.91 8.57 -26.12
C HIS A 403 -6.14 7.10 -26.48
#